data_fc54f46912ad859c627f0ddf61926db1
#
_entry.id   fc54f46912ad859c627f0ddf61926db1
#
_cell.length_a   1.000
_cell.length_b   1.000
_cell.length_c   1.000
_cell.angle_alpha   90.00
_cell.angle_beta   90.00
_cell.angle_gamma   90.00
#
_symmetry.space_group_name_H-M   'P 1'
#
loop_
_entity.id
_entity.type
_entity.pdbx_description
1 polymer ?
#
loop_
_entity_poly.entity_id
_entity_poly.type
_entity_poly.pdbx_seq_one_letter_code
_entity_poly.pdbx_strand_id
1 'polypeptide(L)'
;EVAADTHSHAEMLGAVADSPEGVQLAVRQQLALGASQIKLMAGGGVSSPFDPLDVTQYSPAEMRIAVETAANWGTYVTVHAYTPRAVRQAVEAGVKSVEHGHLIDEPTAKLMAERGTWIVLQAFLDDEDAVPFPSGSAARVKQFKMIEGTDGAYRLARKFGVRVGWGSDTLFDVKLATRQGAQLAKLARWFTPAEVLKIATGDNAQMLGLAGLRSPYMGRIGVIEEGAL
;
A
#
# COMPACT_ATOMS: atom_id res chain seq x y z
N GLU A 1 18.64 14.84 24.33
CA GLU A 1 17.32 15.55 24.22
C GLU A 1 16.59 15.30 22.89
N VAL A 2 17.20 14.61 21.92
CA VAL A 2 16.57 14.28 20.62
C VAL A 2 15.90 12.90 20.62
N ALA A 3 16.12 12.06 21.63
CA ALA A 3 15.58 10.71 21.71
C ALA A 3 14.12 10.62 22.24
N ALA A 4 13.60 11.66 22.88
CA ALA A 4 12.27 11.66 23.45
C ALA A 4 11.16 11.96 22.42
N ASP A 5 11.49 12.67 21.31
CA ASP A 5 10.51 13.07 20.29
C ASP A 5 10.22 11.98 19.24
N THR A 6 11.11 11.02 19.07
CA THR A 6 10.92 9.94 18.10
C THR A 6 9.93 8.88 18.56
N HIS A 7 9.77 8.68 19.87
CA HIS A 7 8.77 7.74 20.42
C HIS A 7 7.34 8.27 20.33
N SER A 8 7.13 9.58 20.51
CA SER A 8 5.79 10.16 20.43
C SER A 8 5.22 10.19 19.01
N HIS A 9 6.07 10.32 17.98
CA HIS A 9 5.64 10.28 16.58
C HIS A 9 5.34 8.85 16.11
N ALA A 10 6.09 7.86 16.57
CA ALA A 10 5.83 6.45 16.28
C ALA A 10 4.51 5.97 16.92
N GLU A 11 4.21 6.41 18.13
CA GLU A 11 2.94 6.10 18.81
C GLU A 11 1.72 6.76 18.15
N MET A 12 1.90 7.90 17.48
CA MET A 12 0.82 8.57 16.74
C MET A 12 0.55 7.97 15.34
N LEU A 13 1.55 7.34 14.71
CA LEU A 13 1.46 6.85 13.33
C LEU A 13 1.35 5.33 13.23
N GLY A 14 1.57 4.59 14.31
CA GLY A 14 1.51 3.13 14.30
C GLY A 14 2.07 2.49 15.56
N ALA A 15 1.97 1.18 15.63
CA ALA A 15 2.53 0.38 16.72
C ALA A 15 3.82 -0.32 16.26
N VAL A 16 4.82 -0.35 17.12
CA VAL A 16 6.02 -1.18 16.95
C VAL A 16 5.77 -2.53 17.64
N ALA A 17 5.93 -3.62 16.92
CA ALA A 17 5.73 -4.97 17.43
C ALA A 17 6.83 -5.89 16.89
N ASP A 18 7.42 -6.68 17.76
CA ASP A 18 8.63 -7.48 17.50
C ASP A 18 8.47 -8.88 18.12
N SER A 19 7.52 -9.61 17.63
CA SER A 19 7.26 -11.05 17.82
C SER A 19 5.84 -11.36 17.32
N PRO A 20 5.49 -12.62 17.02
CA PRO A 20 4.11 -12.97 16.67
C PRO A 20 3.09 -12.54 17.72
N GLU A 21 3.39 -12.70 19.01
CA GLU A 21 2.51 -12.30 20.10
C GLU A 21 2.37 -10.77 20.20
N GLY A 22 3.47 -10.05 19.99
CA GLY A 22 3.49 -8.58 19.95
C GLY A 22 2.66 -8.06 18.79
N VAL A 23 2.82 -8.62 17.60
CA VAL A 23 2.02 -8.28 16.41
C VAL A 23 0.55 -8.60 16.64
N GLN A 24 0.22 -9.76 17.20
CA GLN A 24 -1.17 -10.12 17.52
C GLN A 24 -1.80 -9.12 18.49
N LEU A 25 -1.08 -8.73 19.54
CA LEU A 25 -1.55 -7.75 20.52
C LEU A 25 -1.79 -6.39 19.84
N ALA A 26 -0.82 -5.89 19.05
CA ALA A 26 -0.92 -4.61 18.37
C ALA A 26 -2.10 -4.58 17.39
N VAL A 27 -2.30 -5.64 16.59
CA VAL A 27 -3.44 -5.75 15.67
C VAL A 27 -4.76 -5.69 16.43
N ARG A 28 -4.91 -6.43 17.53
CA ARG A 28 -6.12 -6.40 18.38
C ARG A 28 -6.38 -5.01 18.96
N GLN A 29 -5.34 -4.33 19.40
CA GLN A 29 -5.45 -2.96 19.93
C GLN A 29 -5.93 -1.98 18.86
N GLN A 30 -5.35 -2.01 17.65
CA GLN A 30 -5.79 -1.12 16.57
C GLN A 30 -7.24 -1.40 16.16
N LEU A 31 -7.64 -2.66 16.06
CA LEU A 31 -9.01 -3.02 15.74
C LEU A 31 -10.00 -2.62 16.86
N ALA A 32 -9.61 -2.75 18.12
CA ALA A 32 -10.42 -2.29 19.26
C ALA A 32 -10.58 -0.75 19.29
N LEU A 33 -9.61 -0.01 18.72
CA LEU A 33 -9.69 1.44 18.53
C LEU A 33 -10.51 1.85 17.30
N GLY A 34 -11.05 0.90 16.54
CA GLY A 34 -11.94 1.18 15.40
C GLY A 34 -11.26 1.16 14.03
N ALA A 35 -10.06 0.61 13.91
CA ALA A 35 -9.42 0.44 12.60
C ALA A 35 -10.29 -0.43 11.69
N SER A 36 -10.49 -0.01 10.44
CA SER A 36 -11.24 -0.76 9.44
C SER A 36 -10.40 -1.85 8.75
N GLN A 37 -9.09 -1.67 8.69
CA GLN A 37 -8.10 -2.65 8.20
C GLN A 37 -6.77 -2.44 8.91
N ILE A 38 -5.86 -3.38 8.72
CA ILE A 38 -4.50 -3.34 9.28
C ILE A 38 -3.49 -3.11 8.17
N LYS A 39 -2.54 -2.21 8.38
CA LYS A 39 -1.39 -2.00 7.48
C LYS A 39 -0.09 -2.40 8.19
N LEU A 40 0.74 -3.22 7.53
CA LEU A 40 2.09 -3.55 7.98
C LEU A 40 3.14 -2.91 7.06
N MET A 41 4.26 -2.51 7.62
CA MET A 41 5.44 -2.05 6.87
C MET A 41 6.31 -3.25 6.55
N ALA A 42 5.99 -4.00 5.47
CA ALA A 42 6.62 -5.28 5.16
C ALA A 42 7.99 -5.16 4.48
N GLY A 43 8.31 -4.00 3.94
CA GLY A 43 9.60 -3.69 3.30
C GLY A 43 10.12 -2.31 3.68
N GLY A 44 11.32 -1.97 3.23
CA GLY A 44 11.89 -0.65 3.45
C GLY A 44 11.22 0.45 2.64
N GLY A 45 11.29 1.70 3.13
CA GLY A 45 10.65 2.88 2.57
C GLY A 45 11.60 3.81 1.82
N VAL A 46 11.05 4.59 0.88
CA VAL A 46 11.83 5.60 0.14
C VAL A 46 12.21 6.77 1.05
N SER A 47 11.26 7.26 1.84
CA SER A 47 11.45 8.44 2.70
C SER A 47 12.22 8.12 3.99
N SER A 48 12.25 6.88 4.41
CA SER A 48 12.99 6.45 5.60
C SER A 48 14.49 6.33 5.33
N PRO A 49 15.35 6.92 6.20
CA PRO A 49 16.80 6.90 5.97
C PRO A 49 17.47 5.56 6.32
N PHE A 50 16.88 4.75 7.22
CA PHE A 50 17.57 3.62 7.86
C PHE A 50 17.06 2.24 7.43
N ASP A 51 16.06 2.15 6.58
CA ASP A 51 15.53 0.90 6.07
C ASP A 51 15.80 0.75 4.55
N PRO A 52 16.77 -0.06 4.15
CA PRO A 52 17.03 -0.36 2.73
C PRO A 52 15.79 -0.96 2.05
N LEU A 53 15.63 -0.69 0.73
CA LEU A 53 14.45 -1.17 -0.02
C LEU A 53 14.33 -2.69 -0.08
N ASP A 54 15.43 -3.41 0.05
CA ASP A 54 15.51 -4.86 -0.09
C ASP A 54 15.31 -5.66 1.20
N VAL A 55 15.04 -5.00 2.32
CA VAL A 55 14.71 -5.68 3.57
C VAL A 55 13.27 -6.19 3.59
N THR A 56 13.05 -7.25 4.38
CA THR A 56 11.73 -7.66 4.87
C THR A 56 11.68 -7.37 6.36
N GLN A 57 10.72 -6.54 6.80
CA GLN A 57 10.68 -6.07 8.19
C GLN A 57 9.97 -7.03 9.14
N TYR A 58 9.18 -7.94 8.60
CA TYR A 58 8.47 -8.97 9.39
C TYR A 58 8.89 -10.36 8.95
N SER A 59 8.92 -11.29 9.88
CA SER A 59 9.01 -12.71 9.57
C SER A 59 7.70 -13.24 8.98
N PRO A 60 7.71 -14.39 8.28
CA PRO A 60 6.49 -15.03 7.81
C PRO A 60 5.50 -15.37 8.93
N ALA A 61 5.97 -15.66 10.13
CA ALA A 61 5.12 -15.97 11.30
C ALA A 61 4.36 -14.73 11.78
N GLU A 62 5.04 -13.60 11.89
CA GLU A 62 4.45 -12.32 12.28
C GLU A 62 3.41 -11.84 11.27
N MET A 63 3.69 -11.96 9.97
CA MET A 63 2.69 -11.61 8.94
C MET A 63 1.47 -12.52 9.00
N ARG A 64 1.65 -13.84 9.16
CA ARG A 64 0.53 -14.77 9.26
C ARG A 64 -0.35 -14.51 10.46
N ILE A 65 0.20 -14.23 11.63
CA ILE A 65 -0.60 -13.93 12.82
C ILE A 65 -1.36 -12.61 12.68
N ALA A 66 -0.80 -11.61 11.99
CA ALA A 66 -1.52 -10.38 11.68
C ALA A 66 -2.74 -10.64 10.78
N VAL A 67 -2.54 -11.42 9.71
CA VAL A 67 -3.61 -11.81 8.78
C VAL A 67 -4.69 -12.61 9.48
N GLU A 68 -4.33 -13.62 10.26
CA GLU A 68 -5.27 -14.44 11.03
C GLU A 68 -6.06 -13.60 12.04
N THR A 69 -5.38 -12.71 12.76
CA THR A 69 -6.02 -11.84 13.74
C THR A 69 -6.99 -10.88 13.08
N ALA A 70 -6.64 -10.26 11.96
CA ALA A 70 -7.54 -9.39 11.21
C ALA A 70 -8.74 -10.17 10.64
N ALA A 71 -8.52 -11.38 10.12
CA ALA A 71 -9.59 -12.25 9.63
C ALA A 71 -10.59 -12.64 10.72
N ASN A 72 -10.14 -12.88 11.95
CA ASN A 72 -11.01 -13.14 13.11
C ASN A 72 -11.91 -11.93 13.45
N TRP A 73 -11.53 -10.73 13.04
CA TRP A 73 -12.34 -9.51 13.17
C TRP A 73 -13.17 -9.21 11.91
N GLY A 74 -13.10 -10.08 10.88
CA GLY A 74 -13.83 -9.91 9.62
C GLY A 74 -13.29 -8.78 8.76
N THR A 75 -11.96 -8.52 8.83
CA THR A 75 -11.26 -7.54 8.01
C THR A 75 -9.97 -8.11 7.43
N TYR A 76 -9.11 -7.28 6.84
CA TYR A 76 -7.95 -7.71 6.09
C TYR A 76 -6.68 -6.93 6.47
N VAL A 77 -5.56 -7.46 5.98
CA VAL A 77 -4.25 -6.82 6.09
C VAL A 77 -3.80 -6.33 4.71
N THR A 78 -3.29 -5.11 4.67
CA THR A 78 -2.49 -4.54 3.58
C THR A 78 -1.04 -4.36 4.01
N VAL A 79 -0.12 -4.28 3.06
CA VAL A 79 1.30 -4.06 3.36
C VAL A 79 1.92 -2.99 2.47
N HIS A 80 2.85 -2.23 3.05
CA HIS A 80 3.84 -1.48 2.28
C HIS A 80 4.97 -2.41 1.87
N ALA A 81 5.25 -2.57 0.58
CA ALA A 81 6.37 -3.34 0.08
C ALA A 81 6.69 -2.95 -1.37
N TYR A 82 7.97 -2.91 -1.74
CA TYR A 82 8.40 -2.60 -3.11
C TYR A 82 8.94 -3.81 -3.86
N THR A 83 9.73 -4.65 -3.19
CA THR A 83 10.54 -5.69 -3.83
C THR A 83 9.81 -7.01 -3.99
N PRO A 84 10.20 -7.83 -4.98
CA PRO A 84 9.60 -9.15 -5.18
C PRO A 84 9.64 -10.03 -3.93
N ARG A 85 10.74 -9.97 -3.16
CA ARG A 85 10.90 -10.77 -1.94
C ARG A 85 9.86 -10.38 -0.89
N ALA A 86 9.74 -9.09 -0.57
CA ALA A 86 8.81 -8.59 0.44
C ALA A 86 7.35 -8.83 0.03
N VAL A 87 7.03 -8.57 -1.26
CA VAL A 87 5.68 -8.78 -1.80
C VAL A 87 5.30 -10.26 -1.78
N ARG A 88 6.17 -11.18 -2.25
CA ARG A 88 5.86 -12.62 -2.22
C ARG A 88 5.63 -13.13 -0.80
N GLN A 89 6.50 -12.75 0.15
CA GLN A 89 6.33 -13.13 1.55
C GLN A 89 4.99 -12.67 2.13
N ALA A 90 4.57 -11.45 1.81
CA ALA A 90 3.30 -10.90 2.25
C ALA A 90 2.09 -11.62 1.61
N VAL A 91 2.15 -11.87 0.29
CA VAL A 91 1.10 -12.59 -0.45
C VAL A 91 0.95 -14.04 0.04
N GLU A 92 2.06 -14.72 0.32
CA GLU A 92 2.08 -16.08 0.88
C GLU A 92 1.53 -16.11 2.32
N ALA A 93 1.69 -15.03 3.08
CA ALA A 93 1.08 -14.90 4.40
C ALA A 93 -0.44 -14.64 4.34
N GLY A 94 -0.98 -14.27 3.17
CA GLY A 94 -2.42 -14.09 2.95
C GLY A 94 -2.92 -12.64 2.96
N VAL A 95 -2.03 -11.65 2.84
CA VAL A 95 -2.44 -10.24 2.72
C VAL A 95 -3.33 -10.03 1.50
N LYS A 96 -4.22 -9.04 1.55
CA LYS A 96 -5.20 -8.78 0.49
C LYS A 96 -4.82 -7.65 -0.44
N SER A 97 -3.98 -6.72 -0.01
CA SER A 97 -3.43 -5.68 -0.88
C SER A 97 -1.97 -5.38 -0.55
N VAL A 98 -1.27 -4.91 -1.55
CA VAL A 98 0.11 -4.42 -1.47
C VAL A 98 0.12 -2.99 -1.93
N GLU A 99 0.53 -2.09 -1.05
CA GLU A 99 0.78 -0.70 -1.38
C GLU A 99 2.16 -0.60 -2.02
N HIS A 100 2.25 0.08 -3.13
CA HIS A 100 3.42 0.27 -4.00
C HIS A 100 3.70 -0.93 -4.91
N GLY A 101 4.61 -1.83 -4.57
CA GLY A 101 4.95 -2.96 -5.45
C GLY A 101 5.69 -2.58 -6.74
N HIS A 102 6.31 -1.39 -6.82
CA HIS A 102 6.91 -0.86 -8.06
C HIS A 102 8.07 -1.69 -8.63
N LEU A 103 8.67 -2.57 -7.83
CA LEU A 103 9.80 -3.40 -8.23
C LEU A 103 9.44 -4.89 -8.41
N ILE A 104 8.16 -5.23 -8.50
CA ILE A 104 7.75 -6.63 -8.69
C ILE A 104 8.28 -7.21 -9.99
N ASP A 105 8.55 -8.50 -9.96
CA ASP A 105 8.90 -9.32 -11.11
C ASP A 105 7.69 -10.13 -11.63
N GLU A 106 7.87 -10.78 -12.77
CA GLU A 106 6.82 -11.60 -13.39
C GLU A 106 6.31 -12.73 -12.49
N PRO A 107 7.16 -13.52 -11.79
CA PRO A 107 6.69 -14.53 -10.85
C PRO A 107 5.85 -13.95 -9.72
N THR A 108 6.21 -12.77 -9.21
CA THR A 108 5.45 -12.09 -8.15
C THR A 108 4.08 -11.63 -8.65
N ALA A 109 4.00 -11.04 -9.85
CA ALA A 109 2.73 -10.62 -10.44
C ALA A 109 1.79 -11.82 -10.68
N LYS A 110 2.31 -12.95 -11.14
CA LYS A 110 1.54 -14.20 -11.28
C LYS A 110 0.97 -14.67 -9.94
N LEU A 111 1.82 -14.73 -8.91
CA LEU A 111 1.39 -15.13 -7.57
C LEU A 111 0.30 -14.19 -7.03
N MET A 112 0.44 -12.88 -7.21
CA MET A 112 -0.59 -11.91 -6.80
C MET A 112 -1.92 -12.16 -7.49
N ALA A 113 -1.90 -12.41 -8.81
CA ALA A 113 -3.10 -12.71 -9.59
C ALA A 113 -3.77 -14.03 -9.12
N GLU A 114 -2.99 -15.10 -8.94
CA GLU A 114 -3.45 -16.41 -8.45
C GLU A 114 -4.09 -16.33 -7.06
N ARG A 115 -3.56 -15.47 -6.18
CA ARG A 115 -4.07 -15.27 -4.81
C ARG A 115 -5.14 -14.20 -4.71
N GLY A 116 -5.45 -13.50 -5.82
CA GLY A 116 -6.40 -12.40 -5.87
C GLY A 116 -5.98 -11.20 -5.02
N THR A 117 -4.67 -11.01 -4.81
CA THR A 117 -4.12 -9.89 -4.06
C THR A 117 -4.14 -8.63 -4.92
N TRP A 118 -4.61 -7.52 -4.35
CA TRP A 118 -4.59 -6.20 -4.99
C TRP A 118 -3.20 -5.58 -4.98
N ILE A 119 -2.92 -4.73 -5.97
CA ILE A 119 -1.77 -3.84 -5.96
C ILE A 119 -2.27 -2.39 -6.05
N VAL A 120 -1.78 -1.52 -5.17
CA VAL A 120 -2.14 -0.10 -5.15
C VAL A 120 -0.93 0.69 -5.60
N LEU A 121 -0.92 1.05 -6.88
CA LEU A 121 0.21 1.71 -7.53
C LEU A 121 0.02 3.22 -7.59
N GLN A 122 1.10 3.95 -7.40
CA GLN A 122 1.24 5.37 -7.65
C GLN A 122 1.92 5.60 -9.01
N ALA A 123 1.57 6.68 -9.70
CA ALA A 123 2.26 7.08 -10.92
C ALA A 123 3.56 7.83 -10.58
N PHE A 124 4.55 7.11 -10.04
CA PHE A 124 5.86 7.71 -9.74
C PHE A 124 6.64 7.98 -11.02
N LEU A 125 6.67 9.25 -11.40
CA LEU A 125 7.40 9.76 -12.56
C LEU A 125 8.40 10.83 -12.10
N ASP A 126 9.42 11.10 -12.92
CA ASP A 126 10.37 12.18 -12.65
C ASP A 126 9.85 13.48 -13.30
N ASP A 127 8.86 14.07 -12.65
CA ASP A 127 8.17 15.27 -13.13
C ASP A 127 7.83 16.22 -11.96
N GLU A 128 7.00 17.23 -12.21
CA GLU A 128 6.63 18.26 -11.23
C GLU A 128 5.83 17.74 -10.02
N ASP A 129 5.33 16.52 -10.07
CA ASP A 129 4.62 15.87 -8.95
C ASP A 129 5.50 14.87 -8.19
N ALA A 130 6.79 14.78 -8.52
CA ALA A 130 7.73 13.99 -7.73
C ALA A 130 8.04 14.69 -6.40
N VAL A 131 8.07 13.92 -5.29
CA VAL A 131 8.54 14.46 -3.99
C VAL A 131 9.96 15.01 -4.17
N PRO A 132 10.24 16.29 -3.81
CA PRO A 132 11.50 16.96 -4.13
C PRO A 132 12.60 16.57 -3.13
N PHE A 133 13.04 15.33 -3.13
CA PHE A 133 14.18 14.91 -2.32
C PHE A 133 15.49 15.57 -2.80
N PRO A 134 16.38 15.99 -1.88
CA PRO A 134 17.65 16.58 -2.23
C PRO A 134 18.49 15.71 -3.18
N SER A 135 19.10 16.32 -4.17
CA SER A 135 19.98 15.60 -5.12
C SER A 135 21.08 14.85 -4.36
N GLY A 136 21.34 13.60 -4.74
CA GLY A 136 22.33 12.73 -4.11
C GLY A 136 21.95 12.17 -2.74
N SER A 137 20.78 12.52 -2.18
CA SER A 137 20.31 11.93 -0.93
C SER A 137 19.93 10.44 -1.12
N ALA A 138 20.02 9.65 -0.05
CA ALA A 138 19.60 8.25 -0.06
C ALA A 138 18.12 8.10 -0.49
N ALA A 139 17.23 9.00 -0.05
CA ALA A 139 15.83 9.03 -0.45
C ALA A 139 15.68 9.27 -1.97
N ARG A 140 16.44 10.21 -2.55
CA ARG A 140 16.40 10.45 -4.00
C ARG A 140 16.89 9.25 -4.81
N VAL A 141 17.94 8.57 -4.35
CA VAL A 141 18.44 7.33 -4.99
C VAL A 141 17.37 6.23 -4.95
N LYS A 142 16.70 6.04 -3.81
CA LYS A 142 15.60 5.09 -3.68
C LYS A 142 14.41 5.48 -4.58
N GLN A 143 14.07 6.77 -4.63
CA GLN A 143 12.99 7.30 -5.48
C GLN A 143 13.22 7.00 -6.96
N PHE A 144 14.44 7.17 -7.46
CA PHE A 144 14.76 6.82 -8.86
C PHE A 144 14.50 5.35 -9.17
N LYS A 145 14.83 4.44 -8.24
CA LYS A 145 14.50 3.01 -8.43
C LYS A 145 13.00 2.78 -8.58
N MET A 146 12.17 3.51 -7.79
CA MET A 146 10.71 3.41 -7.92
C MET A 146 10.23 3.95 -9.26
N ILE A 147 10.75 5.10 -9.69
CA ILE A 147 10.45 5.71 -11.00
C ILE A 147 10.77 4.73 -12.14
N GLU A 148 11.95 4.13 -12.13
CA GLU A 148 12.38 3.12 -13.11
C GLU A 148 11.47 1.88 -13.10
N GLY A 149 10.99 1.46 -11.95
CA GLY A 149 10.12 0.30 -11.80
C GLY A 149 8.66 0.53 -12.20
N THR A 150 8.20 1.78 -12.18
CA THR A 150 6.78 2.14 -12.32
C THR A 150 6.13 1.58 -13.59
N ASP A 151 6.71 1.82 -14.76
CA ASP A 151 6.19 1.30 -16.04
C ASP A 151 6.15 -0.24 -16.07
N GLY A 152 7.14 -0.88 -15.46
CA GLY A 152 7.22 -2.34 -15.35
C GLY A 152 6.08 -2.90 -14.51
N ALA A 153 5.84 -2.33 -13.34
CA ALA A 153 4.80 -2.77 -12.42
C ALA A 153 3.40 -2.68 -13.04
N TYR A 154 3.06 -1.54 -13.65
CA TYR A 154 1.77 -1.39 -14.35
C TYR A 154 1.60 -2.38 -15.50
N ARG A 155 2.65 -2.59 -16.32
CA ARG A 155 2.61 -3.59 -17.40
C ARG A 155 2.42 -5.01 -16.89
N LEU A 156 3.11 -5.39 -15.82
CA LEU A 156 2.98 -6.71 -15.21
C LEU A 156 1.59 -6.91 -14.58
N ALA A 157 1.07 -5.91 -13.88
CA ALA A 157 -0.27 -5.97 -13.33
C ALA A 157 -1.33 -6.20 -14.43
N ARG A 158 -1.25 -5.46 -15.54
CA ARG A 158 -2.15 -5.67 -16.69
C ARG A 158 -1.95 -7.03 -17.36
N LYS A 159 -0.70 -7.43 -17.60
CA LYS A 159 -0.37 -8.70 -18.28
C LYS A 159 -0.94 -9.91 -17.56
N PHE A 160 -0.89 -9.92 -16.23
CA PHE A 160 -1.33 -11.05 -15.42
C PHE A 160 -2.71 -10.88 -14.79
N GLY A 161 -3.38 -9.77 -15.04
CA GLY A 161 -4.72 -9.51 -14.48
C GLY A 161 -4.72 -9.30 -12.96
N VAL A 162 -3.63 -8.76 -12.40
CA VAL A 162 -3.59 -8.31 -11.00
C VAL A 162 -4.57 -7.17 -10.84
N ARG A 163 -5.42 -7.21 -9.82
CA ARG A 163 -6.35 -6.12 -9.53
C ARG A 163 -5.59 -4.89 -9.08
N VAL A 164 -5.85 -3.76 -9.74
CA VAL A 164 -5.18 -2.50 -9.46
C VAL A 164 -6.11 -1.57 -8.70
N GLY A 165 -5.64 -1.07 -7.55
CA GLY A 165 -6.18 0.11 -6.88
C GLY A 165 -5.28 1.31 -7.13
N TRP A 166 -5.77 2.49 -6.76
CA TRP A 166 -5.00 3.73 -6.86
C TRP A 166 -5.10 4.57 -5.60
N GLY A 167 -3.97 5.15 -5.20
CA GLY A 167 -3.84 6.17 -4.17
C GLY A 167 -2.65 7.06 -4.48
N SER A 168 -2.68 8.32 -4.07
CA SER A 168 -1.63 9.30 -4.41
C SER A 168 -0.37 9.20 -3.55
N ASP A 169 -0.51 8.74 -2.31
CA ASP A 169 0.57 8.66 -1.31
C ASP A 169 1.33 10.00 -1.09
N THR A 170 0.59 11.12 -1.08
CA THR A 170 1.16 12.47 -1.02
C THR A 170 1.20 13.06 0.39
N LEU A 171 1.35 12.22 1.40
CA LEU A 171 1.28 12.68 2.77
C LEU A 171 2.50 13.51 3.24
N PHE A 172 3.61 13.48 2.50
CA PHE A 172 4.85 14.16 2.86
C PHE A 172 5.05 15.55 2.21
N ASP A 173 4.14 15.98 1.35
CA ASP A 173 4.21 17.28 0.67
C ASP A 173 2.82 17.89 0.52
N VAL A 174 2.61 19.02 1.19
CA VAL A 174 1.32 19.73 1.21
C VAL A 174 0.91 20.22 -0.18
N LYS A 175 1.87 20.61 -1.04
CA LYS A 175 1.57 21.05 -2.41
C LYS A 175 1.12 19.88 -3.27
N LEU A 176 1.80 18.74 -3.17
CA LEU A 176 1.43 17.54 -3.90
C LEU A 176 0.05 17.01 -3.46
N ALA A 177 -0.30 17.17 -2.19
CA ALA A 177 -1.62 16.79 -1.69
C ALA A 177 -2.77 17.55 -2.37
N THR A 178 -2.54 18.74 -2.91
CA THR A 178 -3.52 19.50 -3.69
C THR A 178 -3.60 19.06 -5.15
N ARG A 179 -2.70 18.21 -5.63
CA ARG A 179 -2.58 17.79 -7.03
C ARG A 179 -3.02 16.35 -7.30
N GLN A 180 -3.79 15.76 -6.40
CA GLN A 180 -4.22 14.35 -6.53
C GLN A 180 -4.94 14.05 -7.86
N GLY A 181 -5.78 14.96 -8.34
CA GLY A 181 -6.43 14.82 -9.65
C GLY A 181 -5.43 14.78 -10.83
N ALA A 182 -4.38 15.60 -10.78
CA ALA A 182 -3.32 15.58 -11.80
C ALA A 182 -2.54 14.26 -11.74
N GLN A 183 -2.25 13.75 -10.54
CA GLN A 183 -1.57 12.46 -10.37
C GLN A 183 -2.43 11.29 -10.86
N LEU A 184 -3.75 11.32 -10.59
CA LEU A 184 -4.69 10.34 -11.14
C LEU A 184 -4.67 10.35 -12.67
N ALA A 185 -4.67 11.52 -13.28
CA ALA A 185 -4.66 11.66 -14.75
C ALA A 185 -3.42 11.01 -15.41
N LYS A 186 -2.29 10.91 -14.70
CA LYS A 186 -1.07 10.22 -15.21
C LYS A 186 -1.28 8.73 -15.48
N LEU A 187 -2.27 8.11 -14.85
CA LEU A 187 -2.61 6.71 -15.12
C LEU A 187 -3.06 6.48 -16.57
N ALA A 188 -3.46 7.54 -17.30
CA ALA A 188 -3.76 7.49 -18.72
C ALA A 188 -2.56 7.03 -19.58
N ARG A 189 -1.35 6.99 -19.01
CA ARG A 189 -0.16 6.38 -19.62
C ARG A 189 -0.31 4.86 -19.81
N TRP A 190 -1.06 4.19 -18.91
CA TRP A 190 -1.19 2.73 -18.89
C TRP A 190 -2.62 2.23 -19.09
N PHE A 191 -3.61 3.09 -18.88
CA PHE A 191 -5.05 2.77 -18.90
C PHE A 191 -5.83 3.79 -19.73
N THR A 192 -6.97 3.39 -20.27
CA THR A 192 -7.92 4.35 -20.85
C THR A 192 -8.49 5.25 -19.76
N PRO A 193 -8.95 6.48 -20.08
CA PRO A 193 -9.58 7.36 -19.07
C PRO A 193 -10.74 6.71 -18.32
N ALA A 194 -11.55 5.88 -18.97
CA ALA A 194 -12.63 5.15 -18.33
C ALA A 194 -12.12 4.11 -17.32
N GLU A 195 -11.06 3.37 -17.65
CA GLU A 195 -10.40 2.45 -16.72
C GLU A 195 -9.80 3.22 -15.53
N VAL A 196 -9.18 4.38 -15.75
CA VAL A 196 -8.62 5.23 -14.69
C VAL A 196 -9.71 5.64 -13.69
N LEU A 197 -10.84 6.12 -14.17
CA LEU A 197 -11.97 6.46 -13.30
C LEU A 197 -12.48 5.24 -12.55
N LYS A 198 -12.63 4.11 -13.22
CA LYS A 198 -13.08 2.86 -12.60
C LYS A 198 -12.11 2.40 -11.50
N ILE A 199 -10.80 2.45 -11.73
CA ILE A 199 -9.76 2.11 -10.74
C ILE A 199 -9.90 3.00 -9.49
N ALA A 200 -10.01 4.32 -9.68
CA ALA A 200 -10.07 5.28 -8.58
C ALA A 200 -11.40 5.25 -7.80
N THR A 201 -12.44 4.67 -8.35
CA THR A 201 -13.78 4.63 -7.75
C THR A 201 -14.25 3.19 -7.48
N GLY A 202 -14.84 2.51 -8.45
CA GLY A 202 -15.44 1.20 -8.29
C GLY A 202 -14.48 0.10 -7.86
N ASP A 203 -13.26 0.07 -8.39
CA ASP A 203 -12.27 -0.94 -8.01
C ASP A 203 -11.72 -0.66 -6.60
N ASN A 204 -11.39 0.60 -6.27
CA ASN A 204 -11.04 1.00 -4.91
C ASN A 204 -12.16 0.67 -3.92
N ALA A 205 -13.42 0.91 -4.29
CA ALA A 205 -14.57 0.56 -3.45
C ALA A 205 -14.65 -0.95 -3.17
N GLN A 206 -14.39 -1.80 -4.17
CA GLN A 206 -14.34 -3.25 -3.99
C GLN A 206 -13.20 -3.66 -3.05
N MET A 207 -12.03 -3.04 -3.17
CA MET A 207 -10.90 -3.30 -2.27
C MET A 207 -11.22 -2.88 -0.83
N LEU A 208 -11.74 -1.67 -0.63
CA LEU A 208 -12.15 -1.17 0.69
C LEU A 208 -13.28 -2.03 1.30
N GLY A 209 -14.15 -2.58 0.46
CA GLY A 209 -15.21 -3.52 0.86
C GLY A 209 -14.68 -4.82 1.51
N LEU A 210 -13.40 -5.15 1.36
CA LEU A 210 -12.77 -6.27 2.07
C LEU A 210 -12.75 -6.07 3.60
N ALA A 211 -12.96 -4.85 4.08
CA ALA A 211 -13.14 -4.55 5.50
C ALA A 211 -14.46 -5.10 6.08
N GLY A 212 -15.38 -5.59 5.24
CA GLY A 212 -16.63 -6.21 5.68
C GLY A 212 -17.41 -5.32 6.63
N LEU A 213 -17.80 -5.87 7.79
CA LEU A 213 -18.51 -5.11 8.83
C LEU A 213 -17.67 -4.05 9.55
N ARG A 214 -16.36 -3.97 9.27
CA ARG A 214 -15.47 -2.92 9.79
C ARG A 214 -15.37 -1.73 8.82
N SER A 215 -16.01 -1.81 7.64
CA SER A 215 -16.06 -0.68 6.70
C SER A 215 -16.72 0.54 7.36
N PRO A 216 -16.12 1.72 7.26
CA PRO A 216 -16.74 2.95 7.75
C PRO A 216 -17.89 3.44 6.86
N TYR A 217 -18.05 2.86 5.67
CA TYR A 217 -19.06 3.25 4.70
C TYR A 217 -20.31 2.39 4.87
N MET A 218 -21.43 3.03 5.21
CA MET A 218 -22.72 2.35 5.48
C MET A 218 -23.53 2.09 4.20
N GLY A 219 -23.04 2.51 3.04
CA GLY A 219 -23.70 2.36 1.75
C GLY A 219 -22.75 1.92 0.64
N ARG A 220 -23.27 1.83 -0.57
CA ARG A 220 -22.46 1.54 -1.75
C ARG A 220 -21.66 2.78 -2.14
N ILE A 221 -20.38 2.61 -2.38
CA ILE A 221 -19.43 3.64 -2.82
C ILE A 221 -18.84 3.27 -4.17
N GLY A 222 -18.32 4.28 -4.90
CA GLY A 222 -17.60 4.07 -6.16
C GLY A 222 -18.49 3.70 -7.35
N VAL A 223 -19.80 3.91 -7.25
CA VAL A 223 -20.79 3.66 -8.31
C VAL A 223 -21.74 4.85 -8.44
N ILE A 224 -22.32 5.02 -9.63
CA ILE A 224 -23.35 6.04 -9.90
C ILE A 224 -24.68 5.31 -9.96
N GLU A 225 -25.38 5.28 -8.85
CA GLU A 225 -26.72 4.70 -8.74
C GLU A 225 -27.53 5.38 -7.63
N GLU A 226 -28.84 5.23 -7.67
CA GLU A 226 -29.72 5.78 -6.63
C GLU A 226 -29.43 5.14 -5.28
N GLY A 227 -29.22 5.98 -4.24
CA GLY A 227 -28.90 5.54 -2.89
C GLY A 227 -27.42 5.19 -2.64
N ALA A 228 -26.51 5.39 -3.61
CA ALA A 228 -25.06 5.35 -3.39
C ALA A 228 -24.57 6.58 -2.61
N LEU A 229 -23.44 6.42 -1.88
CA LEU A 229 -22.77 7.52 -1.17
C LEU A 229 -21.90 8.34 -2.11
#